data_942419de22d9ae681d991e8f1aabf9f9
#
_entry.id   942419de22d9ae681d991e8f1aabf9f9
#
_cell.length_a   1.000
_cell.length_b   1.000
_cell.length_c   1.000
_cell.angle_alpha   90.00
_cell.angle_beta   90.00
_cell.angle_gamma   90.00
#
_symmetry.space_group_name_H-M   'P 1'
#
loop_
_entity.id
_entity.type
_entity.pdbx_description
1 polymer ?
#
loop_
_entity_poly.entity_id
_entity_poly.type
_entity_poly.pdbx_seq_one_letter_code
_entity_poly.pdbx_strand_id
1 'polypeptide(L)'
;MTCILFAHRDAEYFAPKLKQTFPAVKVITAPDLPESVPRFPEADVILAAGHGFNDERLAKARKLKWIHAMTTGFDAIAGSRALGPDVILTTTRGIHGPQMAEMAFLYMLNLARDYPRMHDNQKKHVWQRWTQVRLHGKTVVITGLGLIAEALAPRCKAFGMTVLGVTATPRAVDGFDRMYAYSQLEQAAALADFLVVLTPYSAAMDSLINAKILAAMKPGAFLLNLARGGLCDESALLDALRNKRIAGAGLDVFRTEPLPKQSPFWDMDNVLITAHCSGSSDDNLAMTWPIIETNMRCFLERRQAEMINLVRR
;
A
#
# COMPACT_ATOMS: atom_id res chain seq x y z
N MET A 1 29.15 -17.58 -11.08
CA MET A 1 27.75 -17.63 -11.58
C MET A 1 26.87 -16.98 -10.53
N THR A 2 26.13 -15.93 -10.89
CA THR A 2 25.20 -15.24 -9.98
C THR A 2 24.03 -16.15 -9.63
N CYS A 3 23.73 -16.30 -8.35
CA CYS A 3 22.62 -17.11 -7.86
C CYS A 3 21.45 -16.21 -7.43
N ILE A 4 20.31 -16.39 -8.07
CA ILE A 4 19.06 -15.68 -7.80
C ILE A 4 18.14 -16.61 -7.02
N LEU A 5 17.67 -16.18 -5.86
CA LEU A 5 16.60 -16.81 -5.10
C LEU A 5 15.32 -16.03 -5.33
N PHE A 6 14.37 -16.64 -6.03
CA PHE A 6 13.03 -16.08 -6.24
C PHE A 6 12.05 -16.69 -5.23
N ALA A 7 11.76 -15.97 -4.17
CA ALA A 7 10.96 -16.42 -3.04
C ALA A 7 9.59 -15.69 -3.02
N HIS A 8 8.73 -16.07 -3.94
CA HIS A 8 7.41 -15.47 -4.12
C HIS A 8 6.46 -16.44 -4.81
N ARG A 9 5.16 -16.36 -4.50
CA ARG A 9 4.11 -17.18 -5.13
C ARG A 9 4.11 -17.13 -6.66
N ASP A 10 4.55 -16.01 -7.25
CA ASP A 10 4.59 -15.79 -8.70
C ASP A 10 5.91 -16.27 -9.35
N ALA A 11 6.72 -17.05 -8.63
CA ALA A 11 8.00 -17.55 -9.13
C ALA A 11 7.86 -18.35 -10.44
N GLU A 12 6.75 -19.06 -10.63
CA GLU A 12 6.44 -19.82 -11.85
C GLU A 12 6.34 -18.93 -13.09
N TYR A 13 5.87 -17.70 -12.95
CA TYR A 13 5.80 -16.74 -14.04
C TYR A 13 7.18 -16.13 -14.39
N PHE A 14 7.96 -15.77 -13.36
CA PHE A 14 9.20 -15.02 -13.55
C PHE A 14 10.43 -15.90 -13.78
N ALA A 15 10.51 -17.09 -13.16
CA ALA A 15 11.71 -17.92 -13.25
C ALA A 15 12.04 -18.40 -14.67
N PRO A 16 11.09 -18.82 -15.53
CA PRO A 16 11.35 -19.12 -16.92
C PRO A 16 11.89 -17.90 -17.70
N LYS A 17 11.30 -16.72 -17.48
CA LYS A 17 11.73 -15.46 -18.13
C LYS A 17 13.16 -15.10 -17.72
N LEU A 18 13.48 -15.19 -16.42
CA LEU A 18 14.84 -14.96 -15.92
C LEU A 18 15.87 -15.89 -16.56
N LYS A 19 15.58 -17.20 -16.66
CA LYS A 19 16.46 -18.19 -17.27
C LYS A 19 16.65 -17.95 -18.77
N GLN A 20 15.59 -17.58 -19.46
CA GLN A 20 15.61 -17.28 -20.90
C GLN A 20 16.41 -16.01 -21.19
N THR A 21 16.16 -14.93 -20.44
CA THR A 21 16.78 -13.61 -20.67
C THR A 21 18.23 -13.57 -20.18
N PHE A 22 18.55 -14.31 -19.10
CA PHE A 22 19.86 -14.32 -18.45
C PHE A 22 20.39 -15.76 -18.28
N PRO A 23 20.78 -16.47 -19.33
CA PRO A 23 21.14 -17.89 -19.26
C PRO A 23 22.37 -18.20 -18.38
N ALA A 24 23.19 -17.19 -18.08
CA ALA A 24 24.37 -17.32 -17.23
C ALA A 24 24.06 -17.25 -15.70
N VAL A 25 22.79 -17.09 -15.29
CA VAL A 25 22.42 -17.06 -13.88
C VAL A 25 21.82 -18.39 -13.42
N LYS A 26 22.04 -18.73 -12.15
CA LYS A 26 21.35 -19.84 -11.47
C LYS A 26 20.08 -19.28 -10.82
N VAL A 27 18.89 -19.81 -11.15
CA VAL A 27 17.63 -19.42 -10.54
C VAL A 27 17.12 -20.54 -9.66
N ILE A 28 16.95 -20.26 -8.37
CA ILE A 28 16.30 -21.11 -7.35
C ILE A 28 14.94 -20.48 -7.04
N THR A 29 13.89 -21.29 -6.99
CA THR A 29 12.54 -20.82 -6.65
C THR A 29 12.09 -21.37 -5.30
N ALA A 30 11.29 -20.62 -4.58
CA ALA A 30 10.54 -21.03 -3.41
C ALA A 30 9.17 -20.33 -3.42
N PRO A 31 8.10 -20.96 -2.86
CA PRO A 31 6.75 -20.41 -2.92
C PRO A 31 6.63 -19.11 -2.11
N ASP A 32 7.41 -18.99 -1.03
CA ASP A 32 7.43 -17.80 -0.17
C ASP A 32 8.79 -17.57 0.49
N LEU A 33 8.89 -16.47 1.24
CA LEU A 33 10.11 -16.11 1.93
C LEU A 33 10.47 -17.05 3.09
N PRO A 34 9.54 -17.48 4.00
CA PRO A 34 9.83 -18.44 5.06
C PRO A 34 10.45 -19.74 4.57
N GLU A 35 9.88 -20.37 3.55
CA GLU A 35 10.38 -21.62 3.00
C GLU A 35 11.72 -21.48 2.28
N SER A 36 12.04 -20.28 1.83
CA SER A 36 13.29 -19.98 1.11
C SER A 36 14.52 -19.80 2.01
N VAL A 37 14.33 -19.61 3.34
CA VAL A 37 15.42 -19.28 4.29
C VAL A 37 16.59 -20.28 4.25
N PRO A 38 16.43 -21.59 4.09
CA PRO A 38 17.55 -22.54 3.96
C PRO A 38 18.43 -22.27 2.72
N ARG A 39 17.92 -21.55 1.72
CA ARG A 39 18.64 -21.21 0.49
C ARG A 39 19.34 -19.84 0.54
N PHE A 40 19.11 -19.04 1.59
CA PHE A 40 19.73 -17.71 1.75
C PHE A 40 21.26 -17.72 1.64
N PRO A 41 22.01 -18.71 2.20
CA PRO A 41 23.46 -18.75 2.08
C PRO A 41 23.98 -18.88 0.63
N GLU A 42 23.14 -19.37 -0.30
CA GLU A 42 23.51 -19.54 -1.70
C GLU A 42 23.28 -18.27 -2.53
N ALA A 43 22.40 -17.38 -2.09
CA ALA A 43 21.85 -16.29 -2.89
C ALA A 43 22.78 -15.07 -2.96
N ASP A 44 23.11 -14.63 -4.16
CA ASP A 44 23.66 -13.29 -4.44
C ASP A 44 22.53 -12.26 -4.55
N VAL A 45 21.36 -12.67 -5.03
CA VAL A 45 20.17 -11.85 -5.25
C VAL A 45 18.94 -12.53 -4.67
N ILE A 46 18.10 -11.78 -3.96
CA ILE A 46 16.79 -12.26 -3.47
C ILE A 46 15.70 -11.39 -4.08
N LEU A 47 14.74 -12.03 -4.76
CA LEU A 47 13.49 -11.42 -5.22
C LEU A 47 12.35 -11.99 -4.36
N ALA A 48 11.72 -11.16 -3.54
CA ALA A 48 10.68 -11.60 -2.60
C ALA A 48 9.75 -10.45 -2.23
N ALA A 49 8.60 -10.75 -1.62
CA ALA A 49 7.74 -9.73 -1.05
C ALA A 49 8.50 -8.91 0.01
N GLY A 50 8.27 -7.60 0.06
CA GLY A 50 8.98 -6.69 0.98
C GLY A 50 8.69 -6.91 2.46
N HIS A 51 7.63 -7.66 2.79
CA HIS A 51 7.29 -8.08 4.14
C HIS A 51 7.88 -9.47 4.46
N GLY A 52 7.97 -9.81 5.73
CA GLY A 52 8.45 -11.11 6.18
C GLY A 52 9.97 -11.20 6.33
N PHE A 53 10.75 -10.21 5.92
CA PHE A 53 12.16 -10.08 6.29
C PHE A 53 12.30 -9.71 7.76
N ASN A 54 13.35 -10.24 8.40
CA ASN A 54 13.79 -9.85 9.75
C ASN A 54 15.31 -10.07 9.88
N ASP A 55 15.90 -9.60 10.97
CA ASP A 55 17.32 -9.69 11.19
C ASP A 55 17.84 -11.14 11.22
N GLU A 56 17.10 -12.07 11.83
CA GLU A 56 17.48 -13.48 11.90
C GLU A 56 17.60 -14.12 10.51
N ARG A 57 16.62 -13.84 9.63
CA ARG A 57 16.62 -14.35 8.25
C ARG A 57 17.73 -13.72 7.43
N LEU A 58 17.86 -12.41 7.48
CA LEU A 58 18.88 -11.67 6.69
C LEU A 58 20.30 -12.02 7.11
N ALA A 59 20.56 -12.29 8.39
CA ALA A 59 21.87 -12.75 8.87
C ALA A 59 22.35 -14.06 8.20
N LYS A 60 21.44 -14.87 7.67
CA LYS A 60 21.78 -16.10 6.95
C LYS A 60 22.23 -15.86 5.50
N ALA A 61 21.92 -14.70 4.92
CA ALA A 61 22.21 -14.36 3.52
C ALA A 61 23.61 -13.76 3.34
N ARG A 62 24.65 -14.52 3.66
CA ARG A 62 26.06 -14.05 3.76
C ARG A 62 26.68 -13.58 2.43
N LYS A 63 26.11 -13.99 1.29
CA LYS A 63 26.59 -13.62 -0.07
C LYS A 63 25.72 -12.55 -0.72
N LEU A 64 24.69 -12.09 -0.01
CA LEU A 64 23.69 -11.21 -0.57
C LEU A 64 24.30 -9.87 -1.00
N LYS A 65 23.98 -9.50 -2.24
CA LYS A 65 24.41 -8.24 -2.87
C LYS A 65 23.23 -7.36 -3.25
N TRP A 66 22.07 -7.98 -3.52
CA TRP A 66 20.89 -7.24 -3.94
C TRP A 66 19.59 -7.92 -3.48
N ILE A 67 18.67 -7.11 -2.94
CA ILE A 67 17.26 -7.49 -2.72
C ILE A 67 16.39 -6.67 -3.67
N HIS A 68 15.50 -7.33 -4.39
CA HIS A 68 14.38 -6.68 -5.07
C HIS A 68 13.09 -7.02 -4.33
N ALA A 69 12.47 -6.01 -3.70
CA ALA A 69 11.15 -6.18 -3.11
C ALA A 69 10.10 -6.19 -4.22
N MET A 70 9.39 -7.33 -4.34
CA MET A 70 8.28 -7.53 -5.30
C MET A 70 7.04 -6.69 -4.96
N THR A 71 7.17 -5.80 -3.98
CA THR A 71 6.14 -4.89 -3.48
C THR A 71 6.66 -3.46 -3.47
N THR A 72 5.76 -2.47 -3.38
CA THR A 72 6.16 -1.07 -3.16
C THR A 72 6.72 -0.87 -1.75
N GLY A 73 6.12 -1.53 -0.74
CA GLY A 73 6.55 -1.46 0.66
C GLY A 73 7.78 -2.34 0.90
N PHE A 74 8.72 -1.81 1.67
CA PHE A 74 10.00 -2.44 2.02
C PHE A 74 10.39 -2.19 3.48
N ASP A 75 9.44 -1.81 4.31
CA ASP A 75 9.65 -1.34 5.68
C ASP A 75 10.43 -2.36 6.52
N ALA A 76 10.10 -3.65 6.41
CA ALA A 76 10.76 -4.74 7.11
C ALA A 76 12.23 -4.96 6.65
N ILE A 77 12.56 -4.60 5.41
CA ILE A 77 13.92 -4.70 4.88
C ILE A 77 14.76 -3.49 5.32
N ALA A 78 14.22 -2.29 5.13
CA ALA A 78 14.94 -1.05 5.43
C ALA A 78 15.28 -0.90 6.92
N GLY A 79 14.41 -1.40 7.81
CA GLY A 79 14.61 -1.36 9.26
C GLY A 79 15.57 -2.44 9.80
N SER A 80 16.04 -3.37 8.96
CA SER A 80 16.92 -4.46 9.41
C SER A 80 18.33 -3.99 9.68
N ARG A 81 18.86 -4.36 10.86
CA ARG A 81 20.25 -4.15 11.27
C ARG A 81 21.21 -5.21 10.69
N ALA A 82 20.65 -6.36 10.27
CA ALA A 82 21.43 -7.44 9.67
C ALA A 82 21.71 -7.22 8.17
N LEU A 83 21.07 -6.23 7.54
CA LEU A 83 21.29 -5.92 6.13
C LEU A 83 22.57 -5.09 5.98
N GLY A 84 23.60 -5.66 5.35
CA GLY A 84 24.88 -4.99 5.10
C GLY A 84 24.69 -3.66 4.34
N PRO A 85 25.56 -2.66 4.58
CA PRO A 85 25.44 -1.33 3.96
C PRO A 85 25.58 -1.36 2.43
N ASP A 86 26.32 -2.33 1.91
CA ASP A 86 26.58 -2.48 0.46
C ASP A 86 25.50 -3.28 -0.27
N VAL A 87 24.52 -3.84 0.44
CA VAL A 87 23.44 -4.58 -0.20
C VAL A 87 22.48 -3.60 -0.86
N ILE A 88 22.33 -3.74 -2.17
CA ILE A 88 21.42 -2.94 -2.98
C ILE A 88 19.98 -3.30 -2.61
N LEU A 89 19.09 -2.31 -2.52
CA LEU A 89 17.67 -2.51 -2.36
C LEU A 89 16.90 -1.79 -3.47
N THR A 90 16.07 -2.53 -4.19
CA THR A 90 15.12 -1.97 -5.17
C THR A 90 13.71 -2.48 -4.91
N THR A 91 12.70 -1.81 -5.45
CA THR A 91 11.29 -2.13 -5.22
C THR A 91 10.49 -2.14 -6.52
N THR A 92 9.32 -2.78 -6.50
CA THR A 92 8.34 -2.72 -7.59
C THR A 92 7.45 -1.47 -7.45
N ARG A 93 8.06 -0.30 -7.37
CA ARG A 93 7.35 0.98 -7.28
C ARG A 93 6.95 1.46 -8.68
N GLY A 94 5.81 2.17 -8.79
CA GLY A 94 5.41 2.90 -10.00
C GLY A 94 4.30 2.26 -10.81
N ILE A 95 3.96 0.99 -10.53
CA ILE A 95 2.92 0.27 -11.27
C ILE A 95 1.55 0.27 -10.58
N HIS A 96 1.46 0.74 -9.33
CA HIS A 96 0.25 0.58 -8.50
C HIS A 96 -0.73 1.77 -8.54
N GLY A 97 -0.45 2.81 -9.34
CA GLY A 97 -1.28 4.01 -9.38
C GLY A 97 -2.75 3.76 -9.76
N PRO A 98 -3.02 3.13 -10.91
CA PRO A 98 -4.39 2.91 -11.40
C PRO A 98 -5.23 2.08 -10.43
N GLN A 99 -4.80 0.86 -10.08
CA GLN A 99 -5.57 -0.08 -9.24
C GLN A 99 -5.79 0.43 -7.82
N MET A 100 -4.81 1.13 -7.23
CA MET A 100 -4.96 1.76 -5.93
C MET A 100 -5.97 2.92 -5.97
N ALA A 101 -5.99 3.70 -7.05
CA ALA A 101 -7.00 4.72 -7.26
C ALA A 101 -8.41 4.11 -7.44
N GLU A 102 -8.52 3.02 -8.18
CA GLU A 102 -9.77 2.27 -8.35
C GLU A 102 -10.28 1.71 -7.03
N MET A 103 -9.40 1.18 -6.18
CA MET A 103 -9.76 0.71 -4.85
C MET A 103 -10.24 1.88 -3.95
N ALA A 104 -9.59 3.05 -4.01
CA ALA A 104 -10.06 4.23 -3.31
C ALA A 104 -11.49 4.62 -3.76
N PHE A 105 -11.78 4.57 -5.07
CA PHE A 105 -13.12 4.80 -5.59
C PHE A 105 -14.12 3.73 -5.22
N LEU A 106 -13.71 2.45 -5.22
CA LEU A 106 -14.55 1.36 -4.74
C LEU A 106 -15.01 1.65 -3.31
N TYR A 107 -14.12 2.00 -2.41
CA TYR A 107 -14.48 2.36 -1.04
C TYR A 107 -15.37 3.61 -0.97
N MET A 108 -14.96 4.71 -1.62
CA MET A 108 -15.73 5.96 -1.60
C MET A 108 -17.15 5.76 -2.11
N LEU A 109 -17.33 5.05 -3.21
CA LEU A 109 -18.63 4.81 -3.81
C LEU A 109 -19.48 3.86 -2.95
N ASN A 110 -18.91 2.76 -2.46
CA ASN A 110 -19.65 1.80 -1.65
C ASN A 110 -20.10 2.43 -0.32
N LEU A 111 -19.23 3.18 0.37
CA LEU A 111 -19.57 3.87 1.61
C LEU A 111 -20.61 5.00 1.38
N ALA A 112 -20.39 5.83 0.36
CA ALA A 112 -21.29 6.96 0.06
C ALA A 112 -22.68 6.51 -0.38
N ARG A 113 -22.78 5.36 -1.07
CA ARG A 113 -24.03 4.80 -1.58
C ARG A 113 -24.66 3.78 -0.64
N ASP A 114 -23.97 3.39 0.42
CA ASP A 114 -24.39 2.30 1.32
C ASP A 114 -24.66 1.01 0.53
N TYR A 115 -23.67 0.60 -0.29
CA TYR A 115 -23.79 -0.58 -1.14
C TYR A 115 -23.99 -1.89 -0.36
N PRO A 116 -23.36 -2.09 0.82
CA PRO A 116 -23.64 -3.26 1.65
C PRO A 116 -25.13 -3.44 1.91
N ARG A 117 -25.83 -2.36 2.30
CA ARG A 117 -27.27 -2.36 2.49
C ARG A 117 -28.06 -2.65 1.21
N MET A 118 -27.61 -2.13 0.06
CA MET A 118 -28.24 -2.48 -1.23
C MET A 118 -28.14 -3.97 -1.49
N HIS A 119 -26.95 -4.55 -1.30
CA HIS A 119 -26.69 -5.96 -1.51
C HIS A 119 -27.50 -6.86 -0.56
N ASP A 120 -27.57 -6.49 0.71
CA ASP A 120 -28.39 -7.20 1.69
C ASP A 120 -29.89 -7.13 1.39
N ASN A 121 -30.39 -5.95 0.99
CA ASN A 121 -31.76 -5.78 0.57
C ASN A 121 -32.08 -6.63 -0.67
N GLN A 122 -31.16 -6.70 -1.63
CA GLN A 122 -31.33 -7.58 -2.81
C GLN A 122 -31.48 -9.04 -2.39
N LYS A 123 -30.61 -9.53 -1.49
CA LYS A 123 -30.68 -10.91 -0.98
C LYS A 123 -31.98 -11.20 -0.22
N LYS A 124 -32.52 -10.21 0.46
CA LYS A 124 -33.75 -10.30 1.26
C LYS A 124 -35.01 -9.97 0.45
N HIS A 125 -34.91 -9.67 -0.85
CA HIS A 125 -36.00 -9.21 -1.73
C HIS A 125 -36.73 -7.96 -1.17
N VAL A 126 -35.98 -7.03 -0.54
CA VAL A 126 -36.51 -5.80 0.05
C VAL A 126 -36.34 -4.64 -0.92
N TRP A 127 -37.43 -4.02 -1.33
CA TRP A 127 -37.43 -2.81 -2.12
C TRP A 127 -37.53 -1.58 -1.25
N GLN A 128 -36.34 -1.01 -0.87
CA GLN A 128 -36.21 0.14 0.03
C GLN A 128 -35.43 1.28 -0.63
N ARG A 129 -35.91 2.51 -0.45
CA ARG A 129 -35.24 3.73 -0.91
C ARG A 129 -34.73 4.53 0.29
N TRP A 130 -33.58 5.18 0.14
CA TRP A 130 -33.02 6.13 1.09
C TRP A 130 -32.19 7.20 0.37
N THR A 131 -31.94 8.33 1.07
CA THR A 131 -31.07 9.39 0.59
C THR A 131 -29.62 8.93 0.61
N GLN A 132 -28.92 9.05 -0.51
CA GLN A 132 -27.53 8.63 -0.68
C GLN A 132 -26.61 9.84 -0.81
N VAL A 133 -25.37 9.66 -0.37
CA VAL A 133 -24.29 10.67 -0.55
C VAL A 133 -23.74 10.55 -1.97
N ARG A 134 -23.46 11.69 -2.61
CA ARG A 134 -22.75 11.76 -3.89
C ARG A 134 -21.32 12.22 -3.68
N LEU A 135 -20.38 11.88 -4.58
CA LEU A 135 -19.02 12.36 -4.53
C LEU A 135 -18.85 13.79 -5.06
N HIS A 136 -19.65 14.16 -6.07
CA HIS A 136 -19.60 15.51 -6.65
C HIS A 136 -19.83 16.60 -5.60
N GLY A 137 -18.92 17.59 -5.58
CA GLY A 137 -18.94 18.69 -4.62
C GLY A 137 -18.40 18.31 -3.23
N LYS A 138 -17.90 17.09 -3.03
CA LYS A 138 -17.27 16.65 -1.78
C LYS A 138 -15.78 16.94 -1.78
N THR A 139 -15.20 17.01 -0.60
CA THR A 139 -13.76 17.20 -0.39
C THR A 139 -13.10 15.88 -0.05
N VAL A 140 -12.09 15.49 -0.83
CA VAL A 140 -11.17 14.41 -0.48
C VAL A 140 -9.85 15.01 0.01
N VAL A 141 -9.38 14.53 1.16
CA VAL A 141 -8.04 14.83 1.69
C VAL A 141 -7.18 13.60 1.51
N ILE A 142 -6.06 13.73 0.84
CA ILE A 142 -5.12 12.63 0.56
C ILE A 142 -3.85 12.88 1.36
N THR A 143 -3.50 11.98 2.30
CA THR A 143 -2.23 12.06 3.02
C THR A 143 -1.16 11.23 2.31
N GLY A 144 0.03 11.79 2.17
CA GLY A 144 1.12 11.19 1.40
C GLY A 144 1.04 11.58 -0.08
N LEU A 145 2.06 12.31 -0.53
CA LEU A 145 2.20 12.73 -1.93
C LEU A 145 3.20 11.83 -2.64
N GLY A 146 2.68 10.93 -3.47
CA GLY A 146 3.46 10.01 -4.30
C GLY A 146 2.68 9.59 -5.53
N LEU A 147 3.22 8.69 -6.32
CA LEU A 147 2.64 8.24 -7.60
C LEU A 147 1.17 7.77 -7.49
N ILE A 148 0.79 7.18 -6.37
CA ILE A 148 -0.59 6.75 -6.14
C ILE A 148 -1.50 7.97 -5.91
N ALA A 149 -1.07 8.93 -5.09
CA ALA A 149 -1.82 10.15 -4.86
C ALA A 149 -1.96 10.99 -6.15
N GLU A 150 -0.89 11.06 -6.95
CA GLU A 150 -0.87 11.72 -8.24
C GLU A 150 -1.79 11.01 -9.27
N ALA A 151 -1.95 9.69 -9.17
CA ALA A 151 -2.91 8.95 -9.98
C ALA A 151 -4.36 9.13 -9.51
N LEU A 152 -4.59 9.24 -8.20
CA LEU A 152 -5.92 9.38 -7.60
C LEU A 152 -6.50 10.79 -7.80
N ALA A 153 -5.69 11.84 -7.63
CA ALA A 153 -6.15 13.22 -7.62
C ALA A 153 -6.91 13.64 -8.90
N PRO A 154 -6.40 13.40 -10.14
CA PRO A 154 -7.13 13.76 -11.35
C PRO A 154 -8.44 12.99 -11.51
N ARG A 155 -8.50 11.76 -11.02
CA ARG A 155 -9.75 10.97 -11.02
C ARG A 155 -10.78 11.59 -10.07
N CYS A 156 -10.37 12.04 -8.88
CA CYS A 156 -11.24 12.77 -7.96
C CYS A 156 -11.74 14.08 -8.58
N LYS A 157 -10.88 14.81 -9.30
CA LYS A 157 -11.29 16.01 -10.04
C LYS A 157 -12.34 15.70 -11.12
N ALA A 158 -12.18 14.60 -11.85
CA ALA A 158 -13.16 14.15 -12.85
C ALA A 158 -14.54 13.81 -12.23
N PHE A 159 -14.59 13.39 -10.96
CA PHE A 159 -15.83 13.25 -10.19
C PHE A 159 -16.35 14.57 -9.59
N GLY A 160 -15.72 15.69 -9.89
CA GLY A 160 -16.14 17.03 -9.39
C GLY A 160 -15.85 17.22 -7.92
N MET A 161 -14.83 16.55 -7.38
CA MET A 161 -14.41 16.69 -5.98
C MET A 161 -13.39 17.83 -5.82
N THR A 162 -13.34 18.42 -4.63
CA THR A 162 -12.21 19.24 -4.16
C THR A 162 -11.15 18.30 -3.62
N VAL A 163 -9.88 18.47 -4.08
CA VAL A 163 -8.77 17.57 -3.71
C VAL A 163 -7.74 18.36 -2.88
N LEU A 164 -7.55 17.95 -1.64
CA LEU A 164 -6.56 18.53 -0.72
C LEU A 164 -5.48 17.49 -0.44
N GLY A 165 -4.22 17.91 -0.41
CA GLY A 165 -3.10 17.03 -0.14
C GLY A 165 -2.43 17.36 1.20
N VAL A 166 -1.88 16.34 1.88
CA VAL A 166 -1.06 16.49 3.09
C VAL A 166 0.27 15.77 2.89
N THR A 167 1.37 16.47 3.07
CA THR A 167 2.73 15.94 2.82
C THR A 167 3.76 16.58 3.75
N ALA A 168 4.98 16.00 3.82
CA ALA A 168 6.07 16.58 4.62
C ALA A 168 6.52 17.95 4.09
N THR A 169 6.60 18.11 2.77
CA THR A 169 7.02 19.35 2.13
C THR A 169 5.94 19.78 1.12
N PRO A 170 5.01 20.66 1.54
CA PRO A 170 3.96 21.14 0.67
C PRO A 170 4.53 21.88 -0.56
N ARG A 171 4.04 21.52 -1.73
CA ARG A 171 4.31 22.16 -3.01
C ARG A 171 3.08 22.09 -3.90
N ALA A 172 2.95 22.97 -4.86
CA ALA A 172 1.89 22.85 -5.87
C ALA A 172 2.07 21.55 -6.66
N VAL A 173 0.98 20.81 -6.85
CA VAL A 173 0.92 19.57 -7.62
C VAL A 173 -0.38 19.54 -8.41
N ASP A 174 -0.27 19.19 -9.67
CA ASP A 174 -1.43 19.10 -10.55
C ASP A 174 -2.49 18.13 -9.99
N GLY A 175 -3.74 18.55 -10.10
CA GLY A 175 -4.87 17.78 -9.57
C GLY A 175 -5.20 18.05 -8.10
N PHE A 176 -4.36 18.81 -7.36
CA PHE A 176 -4.64 19.25 -6.00
C PHE A 176 -5.02 20.73 -5.94
N ASP A 177 -6.13 21.03 -5.26
CA ASP A 177 -6.59 22.41 -5.08
C ASP A 177 -5.78 23.14 -3.99
N ARG A 178 -5.30 22.41 -2.97
CA ARG A 178 -4.46 22.94 -1.90
C ARG A 178 -3.63 21.85 -1.23
N MET A 179 -2.43 22.24 -0.78
CA MET A 179 -1.50 21.37 -0.05
C MET A 179 -1.31 21.87 1.38
N TYR A 180 -1.16 20.92 2.31
CA TYR A 180 -0.92 21.12 3.74
C TYR A 180 0.32 20.35 4.19
N ALA A 181 0.98 20.85 5.24
CA ALA A 181 2.00 20.07 5.96
C ALA A 181 1.35 19.06 6.93
N TYR A 182 2.07 18.01 7.35
CA TYR A 182 1.57 17.08 8.37
C TYR A 182 1.22 17.79 9.69
N SER A 183 1.90 18.87 10.06
CA SER A 183 1.54 19.70 11.22
C SER A 183 0.16 20.38 11.10
N GLN A 184 -0.39 20.45 9.89
CA GLN A 184 -1.71 21.00 9.58
C GLN A 184 -2.76 19.91 9.26
N LEU A 185 -2.44 18.63 9.52
CA LEU A 185 -3.33 17.51 9.20
C LEU A 185 -4.70 17.66 9.86
N GLU A 186 -4.76 18.16 11.09
CA GLU A 186 -6.03 18.42 11.80
C GLU A 186 -6.92 19.42 11.04
N GLN A 187 -6.32 20.50 10.54
CA GLN A 187 -7.03 21.51 9.75
C GLN A 187 -7.54 20.93 8.42
N ALA A 188 -6.73 20.11 7.76
CA ALA A 188 -7.13 19.44 6.52
C ALA A 188 -8.24 18.41 6.78
N ALA A 189 -8.13 17.61 7.85
CA ALA A 189 -9.11 16.60 8.24
C ALA A 189 -10.48 17.20 8.55
N ALA A 190 -10.53 18.40 9.15
CA ALA A 190 -11.77 19.12 9.40
C ALA A 190 -12.54 19.51 8.12
N LEU A 191 -11.87 19.57 6.98
CA LEU A 191 -12.48 19.85 5.69
C LEU A 191 -12.91 18.58 4.94
N ALA A 192 -12.44 17.39 5.38
CA ALA A 192 -12.62 16.14 4.67
C ALA A 192 -14.06 15.61 4.73
N ASP A 193 -14.61 15.27 3.59
CA ASP A 193 -15.71 14.31 3.47
C ASP A 193 -15.15 12.88 3.32
N PHE A 194 -13.94 12.77 2.71
CA PHE A 194 -13.15 11.53 2.63
C PHE A 194 -11.71 11.84 3.00
N LEU A 195 -11.14 11.10 3.96
CA LEU A 195 -9.73 11.14 4.32
C LEU A 195 -9.05 9.86 3.82
N VAL A 196 -8.21 9.97 2.80
CA VAL A 196 -7.50 8.83 2.17
C VAL A 196 -6.05 8.81 2.65
N VAL A 197 -5.66 7.71 3.28
CA VAL A 197 -4.31 7.52 3.82
C VAL A 197 -3.46 6.75 2.82
N LEU A 198 -2.44 7.45 2.26
CA LEU A 198 -1.44 6.90 1.32
C LEU A 198 0.00 7.20 1.80
N THR A 199 0.16 7.72 3.00
CA THR A 199 1.46 8.01 3.63
C THR A 199 2.28 6.73 3.79
N PRO A 200 3.57 6.70 3.42
CA PRO A 200 4.45 5.61 3.79
C PRO A 200 4.59 5.49 5.32
N TYR A 201 4.63 4.26 5.83
CA TYR A 201 4.83 4.04 7.26
C TYR A 201 6.29 4.30 7.65
N SER A 202 6.45 4.95 8.79
CA SER A 202 7.69 5.02 9.56
C SER A 202 7.32 5.13 11.04
N ALA A 203 8.27 4.90 11.95
CA ALA A 203 8.02 5.04 13.38
C ALA A 203 7.54 6.45 13.76
N ALA A 204 7.99 7.48 13.05
CA ALA A 204 7.53 8.86 13.25
C ALA A 204 6.09 9.11 12.78
N MET A 205 5.55 8.21 11.94
CA MET A 205 4.18 8.29 11.40
C MET A 205 3.25 7.28 12.08
N ASP A 206 3.71 6.55 13.09
CA ASP A 206 2.85 5.65 13.83
C ASP A 206 1.67 6.41 14.43
N SER A 207 0.47 5.86 14.27
CA SER A 207 -0.76 6.49 14.74
C SER A 207 -0.96 7.94 14.23
N LEU A 208 -0.52 8.23 12.99
CA LEU A 208 -0.75 9.53 12.34
C LEU A 208 -2.23 9.92 12.39
N ILE A 209 -3.12 8.96 12.16
CA ILE A 209 -4.57 9.10 12.29
C ILE A 209 -4.96 8.62 13.70
N ASN A 210 -4.85 9.52 14.65
CA ASN A 210 -5.17 9.32 16.06
C ASN A 210 -6.55 9.89 16.44
N ALA A 211 -6.90 9.77 17.72
CA ALA A 211 -8.18 10.27 18.24
C ALA A 211 -8.42 11.77 17.95
N LYS A 212 -7.36 12.59 17.96
CA LYS A 212 -7.46 14.03 17.68
C LYS A 212 -7.85 14.30 16.23
N ILE A 213 -7.22 13.59 15.29
CA ILE A 213 -7.52 13.73 13.86
C ILE A 213 -8.93 13.21 13.56
N LEU A 214 -9.30 12.05 14.12
CA LEU A 214 -10.66 11.50 13.97
C LEU A 214 -11.71 12.43 14.55
N ALA A 215 -11.43 13.08 15.68
CA ALA A 215 -12.33 14.06 16.29
C ALA A 215 -12.47 15.35 15.46
N ALA A 216 -11.48 15.72 14.68
CA ALA A 216 -11.54 16.88 13.81
C ALA A 216 -12.36 16.64 12.54
N MET A 217 -12.49 15.38 12.07
CA MET A 217 -13.24 15.04 10.86
C MET A 217 -14.72 15.41 10.99
N LYS A 218 -15.40 15.66 9.88
CA LYS A 218 -16.85 15.87 9.85
C LYS A 218 -17.60 14.60 10.32
N PRO A 219 -18.73 14.70 11.02
CA PRO A 219 -19.52 13.53 11.46
C PRO A 219 -19.96 12.63 10.30
N GLY A 220 -20.17 13.17 9.11
CA GLY A 220 -20.51 12.40 7.89
C GLY A 220 -19.32 11.97 7.07
N ALA A 221 -18.09 12.15 7.55
CA ALA A 221 -16.88 11.82 6.81
C ALA A 221 -16.52 10.33 6.88
N PHE A 222 -15.74 9.89 5.90
CA PHE A 222 -15.22 8.52 5.79
C PHE A 222 -13.70 8.52 5.83
N LEU A 223 -13.11 7.53 6.51
CA LEU A 223 -11.67 7.25 6.50
C LEU A 223 -11.37 6.09 5.57
N LEU A 224 -10.36 6.23 4.69
CA LEU A 224 -9.85 5.14 3.86
C LEU A 224 -8.37 4.91 4.19
N ASN A 225 -8.01 3.72 4.65
CA ASN A 225 -6.61 3.36 4.84
C ASN A 225 -6.18 2.33 3.80
N LEU A 226 -5.40 2.79 2.82
CA LEU A 226 -4.84 2.02 1.70
C LEU A 226 -3.31 1.92 1.79
N ALA A 227 -2.72 2.29 2.92
CA ALA A 227 -1.27 2.35 3.07
C ALA A 227 -0.73 1.29 4.02
N ARG A 228 -0.77 1.52 5.35
CA ARG A 228 -0.35 0.58 6.40
C ARG A 228 -1.24 0.73 7.63
N GLY A 229 -1.53 -0.39 8.30
CA GLY A 229 -2.35 -0.40 9.51
C GLY A 229 -1.79 0.46 10.63
N GLY A 230 -0.47 0.46 10.82
CA GLY A 230 0.21 1.27 11.84
C GLY A 230 0.02 2.78 11.72
N LEU A 231 -0.46 3.29 10.59
CA LEU A 231 -0.77 4.72 10.42
C LEU A 231 -2.04 5.15 11.15
N CYS A 232 -2.90 4.19 11.53
CA CYS A 232 -4.11 4.47 12.29
C CYS A 232 -3.97 3.91 13.71
N ASP A 233 -4.42 4.69 14.68
CA ASP A 233 -4.74 4.18 16.01
C ASP A 233 -6.06 3.40 15.90
N GLU A 234 -5.97 2.07 15.86
CA GLU A 234 -7.12 1.18 15.67
C GLU A 234 -8.12 1.29 16.84
N SER A 235 -7.64 1.54 18.06
CA SER A 235 -8.52 1.73 19.23
C SER A 235 -9.35 3.00 19.09
N ALA A 236 -8.70 4.11 18.76
CA ALA A 236 -9.37 5.38 18.52
C ALA A 236 -10.33 5.32 17.32
N LEU A 237 -9.95 4.58 16.27
CA LEU A 237 -10.81 4.37 15.10
C LEU A 237 -12.06 3.57 15.44
N LEU A 238 -11.92 2.48 16.20
CA LEU A 238 -13.06 1.69 16.70
C LEU A 238 -14.03 2.54 17.50
N ASP A 239 -13.51 3.36 18.41
CA ASP A 239 -14.34 4.26 19.23
C ASP A 239 -15.05 5.30 18.36
N ALA A 240 -14.36 5.89 17.39
CA ALA A 240 -14.93 6.88 16.47
C ALA A 240 -16.05 6.28 15.61
N LEU A 241 -15.88 5.05 15.13
CA LEU A 241 -16.87 4.34 14.32
C LEU A 241 -18.10 3.91 15.13
N ARG A 242 -17.90 3.34 16.32
CA ARG A 242 -18.98 2.91 17.24
C ARG A 242 -19.84 4.08 17.70
N ASN A 243 -19.20 5.19 18.02
CA ASN A 243 -19.88 6.41 18.46
C ASN A 243 -20.36 7.29 17.30
N LYS A 244 -20.26 6.79 16.07
CA LYS A 244 -20.65 7.52 14.83
C LYS A 244 -20.01 8.92 14.72
N ARG A 245 -18.80 9.06 15.27
CA ARG A 245 -18.00 10.28 15.15
C ARG A 245 -17.61 10.54 13.70
N ILE A 246 -17.32 9.47 12.97
CA ILE A 246 -17.23 9.43 11.50
C ILE A 246 -18.27 8.44 10.98
N ALA A 247 -18.66 8.61 9.73
CA ALA A 247 -19.74 7.80 9.14
C ALA A 247 -19.33 6.35 8.87
N GLY A 248 -18.05 6.13 8.50
CA GLY A 248 -17.54 4.78 8.22
C GLY A 248 -16.09 4.78 7.80
N ALA A 249 -15.56 3.60 7.50
CA ALA A 249 -14.19 3.41 7.04
C ALA A 249 -14.05 2.32 5.96
N GLY A 250 -13.08 2.50 5.06
CA GLY A 250 -12.57 1.49 4.13
C GLY A 250 -11.14 1.11 4.53
N LEU A 251 -10.93 -0.14 4.91
CA LEU A 251 -9.66 -0.60 5.48
C LEU A 251 -9.11 -1.77 4.66
N ASP A 252 -8.01 -1.53 3.96
CA ASP A 252 -7.28 -2.59 3.25
C ASP A 252 -6.16 -3.19 4.10
N VAL A 253 -5.75 -2.47 5.16
CA VAL A 253 -4.56 -2.79 5.96
C VAL A 253 -4.84 -2.64 7.46
N PHE A 254 -4.16 -3.48 8.27
CA PHE A 254 -4.33 -3.55 9.71
C PHE A 254 -2.97 -3.63 10.41
N ARG A 255 -2.91 -3.30 11.72
CA ARG A 255 -1.70 -3.44 12.54
C ARG A 255 -1.23 -4.88 12.63
N THR A 256 -2.18 -5.80 12.69
CA THR A 256 -1.91 -7.24 12.68
C THR A 256 -2.54 -7.85 11.43
N GLU A 257 -1.72 -8.41 10.56
CA GLU A 257 -2.16 -9.09 9.34
C GLU A 257 -1.64 -10.54 9.32
N PRO A 258 -2.49 -11.52 8.99
CA PRO A 258 -3.92 -11.40 8.70
C PRO A 258 -4.74 -10.86 9.87
N LEU A 259 -5.82 -10.09 9.57
CA LEU A 259 -6.70 -9.54 10.60
C LEU A 259 -7.27 -10.68 11.47
N PRO A 260 -7.06 -10.66 12.81
CA PRO A 260 -7.56 -11.70 13.69
C PRO A 260 -9.07 -11.91 13.54
N LYS A 261 -9.52 -13.17 13.59
CA LYS A 261 -10.94 -13.53 13.46
C LYS A 261 -11.83 -12.87 14.53
N GLN A 262 -11.25 -12.51 15.67
CA GLN A 262 -11.94 -11.87 16.79
C GLN A 262 -11.96 -10.34 16.68
N SER A 263 -11.37 -9.78 15.63
CA SER A 263 -11.34 -8.34 15.46
C SER A 263 -12.75 -7.77 15.35
N PRO A 264 -13.09 -6.74 16.15
CA PRO A 264 -14.42 -6.14 16.11
C PRO A 264 -14.73 -5.41 14.79
N PHE A 265 -13.73 -5.14 13.96
CA PHE A 265 -13.96 -4.54 12.63
C PHE A 265 -14.80 -5.42 11.71
N TRP A 266 -14.74 -6.76 11.86
CA TRP A 266 -15.51 -7.69 11.03
C TRP A 266 -17.03 -7.51 11.14
N ASP A 267 -17.51 -7.12 12.32
CA ASP A 267 -18.95 -7.04 12.65
C ASP A 267 -19.50 -5.61 12.53
N MET A 268 -18.74 -4.68 11.97
CA MET A 268 -19.15 -3.28 11.83
C MET A 268 -19.80 -3.01 10.47
N ASP A 269 -21.08 -2.69 10.44
CA ASP A 269 -21.85 -2.38 9.22
C ASP A 269 -21.33 -1.16 8.45
N ASN A 270 -20.59 -0.26 9.11
CA ASN A 270 -20.01 0.95 8.53
C ASN A 270 -18.52 0.81 8.19
N VAL A 271 -18.00 -0.42 8.13
CA VAL A 271 -16.63 -0.71 7.76
C VAL A 271 -16.59 -1.65 6.55
N LEU A 272 -15.80 -1.29 5.56
CA LEU A 272 -15.46 -2.15 4.42
C LEU A 272 -14.04 -2.66 4.59
N ILE A 273 -13.86 -3.98 4.55
CA ILE A 273 -12.57 -4.64 4.74
C ILE A 273 -12.14 -5.32 3.45
N THR A 274 -10.88 -5.13 3.08
CA THR A 274 -10.19 -5.97 2.09
C THR A 274 -8.87 -6.49 2.67
N ALA A 275 -8.32 -7.54 2.07
CA ALA A 275 -7.21 -8.31 2.64
C ALA A 275 -5.87 -7.87 2.04
N HIS A 276 -5.49 -6.59 2.23
CA HIS A 276 -4.26 -5.98 1.73
C HIS A 276 -4.05 -6.26 0.23
N CYS A 277 -5.11 -6.07 -0.57
CA CYS A 277 -5.12 -6.40 -1.99
C CYS A 277 -5.32 -5.19 -2.91
N SER A 278 -5.36 -3.97 -2.37
CA SER A 278 -5.61 -2.75 -3.16
C SER A 278 -4.60 -2.52 -4.29
N GLY A 279 -3.38 -3.02 -4.13
CA GLY A 279 -2.33 -2.94 -5.14
C GLY A 279 -2.34 -4.07 -6.17
N SER A 280 -3.25 -5.03 -6.07
CA SER A 280 -3.31 -6.18 -6.98
C SER A 280 -4.11 -5.86 -8.24
N SER A 281 -3.60 -6.28 -9.41
CA SER A 281 -4.30 -6.23 -10.69
C SER A 281 -3.93 -7.45 -11.53
N ASP A 282 -4.72 -7.73 -12.56
CA ASP A 282 -4.53 -8.85 -13.49
C ASP A 282 -3.26 -8.72 -14.35
N ASP A 283 -2.76 -7.50 -14.56
CA ASP A 283 -1.56 -7.18 -15.33
C ASP A 283 -0.29 -6.92 -14.48
N ASN A 284 -0.36 -7.02 -13.15
CA ASN A 284 0.76 -6.76 -12.25
C ASN A 284 2.04 -7.51 -12.63
N LEU A 285 1.91 -8.77 -13.03
CA LEU A 285 3.07 -9.59 -13.39
C LEU A 285 3.75 -9.05 -14.66
N ALA A 286 2.95 -8.64 -15.64
CA ALA A 286 3.43 -8.07 -16.88
C ALA A 286 4.10 -6.71 -16.66
N MET A 287 3.54 -5.87 -15.79
CA MET A 287 4.11 -4.57 -15.42
C MET A 287 5.37 -4.68 -14.55
N THR A 288 5.49 -5.75 -13.75
CA THR A 288 6.65 -5.98 -12.89
C THR A 288 7.87 -6.47 -13.68
N TRP A 289 7.67 -7.27 -14.74
CA TRP A 289 8.77 -7.88 -15.48
C TRP A 289 9.80 -6.86 -16.02
N PRO A 290 9.43 -5.76 -16.69
CA PRO A 290 10.39 -4.78 -17.20
C PRO A 290 11.28 -4.18 -16.10
N ILE A 291 10.73 -4.00 -14.87
CA ILE A 291 11.50 -3.50 -13.73
C ILE A 291 12.56 -4.52 -13.31
N ILE A 292 12.15 -5.78 -13.17
CA ILE A 292 13.08 -6.87 -12.80
C ILE A 292 14.14 -7.03 -13.88
N GLU A 293 13.75 -7.08 -15.16
CA GLU A 293 14.67 -7.26 -16.29
C GLU A 293 15.72 -6.15 -16.35
N THR A 294 15.27 -4.88 -16.28
CA THR A 294 16.18 -3.72 -16.29
C THR A 294 17.16 -3.77 -15.12
N ASN A 295 16.64 -3.98 -13.90
CA ASN A 295 17.47 -4.03 -12.71
C ASN A 295 18.45 -5.22 -12.72
N MET A 296 18.03 -6.38 -13.23
CA MET A 296 18.90 -7.54 -13.37
C MET A 296 20.04 -7.28 -14.37
N ARG A 297 19.72 -6.65 -15.50
CA ARG A 297 20.71 -6.25 -16.50
C ARG A 297 21.72 -5.27 -15.88
N CYS A 298 21.25 -4.21 -15.24
CA CYS A 298 22.11 -3.24 -14.56
C CYS A 298 23.00 -3.89 -13.47
N PHE A 299 22.45 -4.83 -12.71
CA PHE A 299 23.19 -5.54 -11.67
C PHE A 299 24.31 -6.41 -12.26
N LEU A 300 24.03 -7.20 -13.30
CA LEU A 300 25.00 -8.08 -13.94
C LEU A 300 26.12 -7.29 -14.66
N GLU A 301 25.77 -6.15 -15.25
CA GLU A 301 26.71 -5.24 -15.93
C GLU A 301 27.40 -4.25 -15.00
N ARG A 302 27.18 -4.35 -13.67
CA ARG A 302 27.73 -3.47 -12.62
C ARG A 302 27.37 -1.98 -12.78
N ARG A 303 26.19 -1.71 -13.36
CA ARG A 303 25.63 -0.36 -13.56
C ARG A 303 24.56 -0.03 -12.50
N GLN A 304 24.88 -0.22 -11.20
CA GLN A 304 23.93 -0.10 -10.10
C GLN A 304 23.26 1.29 -10.01
N ALA A 305 23.98 2.36 -10.40
CA ALA A 305 23.44 3.71 -10.40
C ALA A 305 22.27 3.91 -11.39
N GLU A 306 22.13 3.04 -12.39
CA GLU A 306 21.07 3.07 -13.41
C GLU A 306 19.87 2.17 -13.06
N MET A 307 19.93 1.47 -11.91
CA MET A 307 18.82 0.63 -11.45
C MET A 307 17.61 1.51 -11.11
N ILE A 308 16.43 1.10 -11.58
CA ILE A 308 15.18 1.78 -11.29
C ILE A 308 14.66 1.41 -9.89
N ASN A 309 13.98 2.37 -9.25
CA ASN A 309 13.43 2.24 -7.90
C ASN A 309 14.47 1.86 -6.83
N LEU A 310 15.70 2.34 -7.00
CA LEU A 310 16.75 2.19 -6.00
C LEU A 310 16.34 2.90 -4.70
N VAL A 311 16.43 2.18 -3.60
CA VAL A 311 16.18 2.74 -2.25
C VAL A 311 17.51 3.25 -1.68
N ARG A 312 17.58 4.53 -1.38
CA ARG A 312 18.70 5.13 -0.63
C ARG A 312 18.44 4.88 0.86
N ARG A 313 19.39 4.20 1.51
CA ARG A 313 19.36 3.89 2.94
C ARG A 313 20.29 4.81 3.70
#